data_3588e15bef748d92c2c065ce97e60c8a
#
_entry.id   3588e15bef748d92c2c065ce97e60c8a
#
_cell.length_a   1.000
_cell.length_b   1.000
_cell.length_c   1.000
_cell.angle_alpha   90.00
_cell.angle_beta   90.00
_cell.angle_gamma   90.00
#
_symmetry.space_group_name_H-M   'P 1'
#
loop_
_entity.id
_entity.type
_entity.pdbx_description
1 polymer ?
#
loop_
_entity_poly.entity_id
_entity_poly.type
_entity_poly.pdbx_seq_one_letter_code
_entity_poly.pdbx_strand_id
1 'polypeptide(L)'
;MAETTTAGRRAADAQAPAPDERGRTVLAERVIEKIAAQIASEQPHIGGTSGGVLGIGKQESLSARPSVKVELTGRIATLALEVGVRYPVPIRQVTEDLRETLRRRVSEATGVQIRQVDIRVGYLQPRTEQGRRELL
;
A
#
# COMPACT_ATOMS: atom_id res chain seq x y z
N MET A 1 8.75 -37.60 -27.54
CA MET A 1 8.90 -37.73 -26.10
C MET A 1 9.84 -36.68 -25.50
N ALA A 2 10.96 -36.37 -26.13
CA ALA A 2 11.85 -35.31 -25.71
C ALA A 2 11.19 -33.92 -25.76
N GLU A 3 10.26 -33.72 -26.66
CA GLU A 3 9.53 -32.48 -26.85
C GLU A 3 8.68 -32.07 -25.62
N THR A 4 8.05 -33.05 -24.97
CA THR A 4 7.19 -32.79 -23.80
C THR A 4 8.02 -32.28 -22.61
N THR A 5 9.21 -32.85 -22.42
CA THR A 5 10.11 -32.42 -21.34
C THR A 5 10.64 -31.01 -21.60
N THR A 6 10.94 -30.67 -22.85
CA THR A 6 11.40 -29.33 -23.24
C THR A 6 10.33 -28.28 -23.04
N ALA A 7 9.07 -28.61 -23.35
CA ALA A 7 7.95 -27.70 -23.13
C ALA A 7 7.74 -27.41 -21.63
N GLY A 8 7.88 -28.41 -20.79
CA GLY A 8 7.81 -28.21 -19.33
C GLY A 8 8.90 -27.32 -18.79
N ARG A 9 10.12 -27.45 -19.28
CA ARG A 9 11.23 -26.58 -18.91
C ARG A 9 10.98 -25.12 -19.33
N ARG A 10 10.50 -24.91 -20.53
CA ARG A 10 10.21 -23.56 -21.03
C ARG A 10 9.16 -22.87 -20.17
N ALA A 11 8.14 -23.57 -19.75
CA ALA A 11 7.13 -23.01 -18.88
C ALA A 11 7.69 -22.63 -17.51
N ALA A 12 8.55 -23.49 -16.94
CA ALA A 12 9.20 -23.20 -15.67
C ALA A 12 10.17 -22.02 -15.78
N ASP A 13 10.95 -21.98 -16.86
CA ASP A 13 11.91 -20.89 -17.10
C ASP A 13 11.18 -19.57 -17.37
N ALA A 14 10.03 -19.60 -18.04
CA ALA A 14 9.22 -18.40 -18.29
C ALA A 14 8.64 -17.80 -17.01
N GLN A 15 8.48 -18.60 -15.95
CA GLN A 15 7.98 -18.13 -14.67
C GLN A 15 9.06 -17.51 -13.80
N ALA A 16 10.32 -17.80 -14.06
CA ALA A 16 11.44 -17.25 -13.31
C ALA A 16 11.95 -15.98 -14.01
N PRO A 17 11.80 -14.79 -13.42
CA PRO A 17 12.27 -13.57 -14.05
C PRO A 17 13.79 -13.54 -14.13
N ALA A 18 14.32 -12.91 -15.19
CA ALA A 18 15.76 -12.67 -15.31
C ALA A 18 16.23 -11.71 -14.21
N PRO A 19 17.52 -11.74 -13.83
CA PRO A 19 18.03 -10.83 -12.79
C PRO A 19 17.74 -9.35 -13.05
N ASP A 20 17.81 -8.90 -14.30
CA ASP A 20 17.51 -7.52 -14.68
C ASP A 20 16.04 -7.20 -14.50
N GLU A 21 15.16 -8.16 -14.82
CA GLU A 21 13.72 -8.00 -14.63
C GLU A 21 13.35 -7.94 -13.15
N ARG A 22 14.05 -8.70 -12.29
CA ARG A 22 13.85 -8.64 -10.85
C ARG A 22 14.23 -7.28 -10.28
N GLY A 23 15.34 -6.70 -10.73
CA GLY A 23 15.76 -5.37 -10.33
C GLY A 23 14.76 -4.30 -10.74
N ARG A 24 14.24 -4.39 -11.96
CA ARG A 24 13.20 -3.49 -12.45
C ARG A 24 11.89 -3.64 -11.67
N THR A 25 11.52 -4.87 -11.35
CA THR A 25 10.30 -5.14 -10.57
C THR A 25 10.40 -4.55 -9.17
N VAL A 26 11.54 -4.72 -8.49
CA VAL A 26 11.76 -4.14 -7.17
C VAL A 26 11.71 -2.62 -7.23
N LEU A 27 12.31 -2.01 -8.23
CA LEU A 27 12.27 -0.56 -8.41
C LEU A 27 10.85 -0.08 -8.68
N ALA A 28 10.12 -0.78 -9.55
CA ALA A 28 8.73 -0.45 -9.86
C ALA A 28 7.83 -0.57 -8.63
N GLU A 29 8.01 -1.62 -7.82
CA GLU A 29 7.27 -1.78 -6.57
C GLU A 29 7.51 -0.61 -5.63
N ARG A 30 8.75 -0.17 -5.47
CA ARG A 30 9.08 0.99 -4.62
C ARG A 30 8.44 2.28 -5.11
N VAL A 31 8.41 2.49 -6.41
CA VAL A 31 7.76 3.66 -6.99
C VAL A 31 6.26 3.63 -6.72
N ILE A 32 5.63 2.48 -6.93
CA ILE A 32 4.20 2.31 -6.67
C ILE A 32 3.89 2.51 -5.18
N GLU A 33 4.74 1.99 -4.29
CA GLU A 33 4.60 2.19 -2.85
C GLU A 33 4.60 3.66 -2.47
N LYS A 34 5.52 4.43 -3.03
CA LYS A 34 5.61 5.86 -2.77
C LYS A 34 4.39 6.62 -3.29
N ILE A 35 3.95 6.28 -4.49
CA ILE A 35 2.77 6.91 -5.09
C ILE A 35 1.54 6.57 -4.27
N ALA A 36 1.35 5.32 -3.90
CA ALA A 36 0.21 4.89 -3.10
C ALA A 36 0.22 5.52 -1.70
N ALA A 37 1.38 5.61 -1.06
CA ALA A 37 1.51 6.26 0.24
C ALA A 37 1.17 7.76 0.15
N GLN A 38 1.58 8.42 -0.90
CA GLN A 38 1.26 9.83 -1.12
C GLN A 38 -0.25 10.02 -1.32
N ILE A 39 -0.86 9.21 -2.16
CA ILE A 39 -2.30 9.28 -2.42
C ILE A 39 -3.09 9.01 -1.12
N ALA A 40 -2.69 8.00 -0.37
CA ALA A 40 -3.33 7.68 0.90
C ALA A 40 -3.20 8.81 1.91
N SER A 41 -2.05 9.47 1.97
CA SER A 41 -1.83 10.59 2.89
C SER A 41 -2.68 11.82 2.57
N GLU A 42 -3.13 11.95 1.34
CA GLU A 42 -3.99 13.06 0.91
C GLU A 42 -5.47 12.84 1.27
N GLN A 43 -5.83 11.62 1.67
CA GLN A 43 -7.22 11.32 2.00
C GLN A 43 -7.63 11.90 3.34
N PRO A 44 -8.86 12.44 3.45
CA PRO A 44 -9.34 12.94 4.74
C PRO A 44 -9.47 11.79 5.74
N HIS A 45 -9.21 12.06 7.00
CA HIS A 45 -9.34 11.13 8.12
C HIS A 45 -8.33 9.97 8.11
N ILE A 46 -7.39 9.96 7.20
CA ILE A 46 -6.36 8.91 7.10
C ILE A 46 -5.02 9.46 7.57
N GLY A 47 -4.34 8.70 8.41
CA GLY A 47 -2.98 8.96 8.81
C GLY A 47 -2.12 7.71 8.65
N GLY A 48 -0.86 7.82 8.98
CA GLY A 48 0.07 6.71 8.84
C GLY A 48 0.83 6.43 10.12
N THR A 49 1.64 5.40 10.06
CA THR A 49 2.60 5.08 11.08
C THR A 49 3.99 5.34 10.53
N SER A 50 4.74 6.22 11.14
CA SER A 50 6.15 6.33 10.80
C SER A 50 6.88 5.20 11.50
N GLY A 51 7.38 4.26 10.71
CA GLY A 51 8.08 3.11 11.24
C GLY A 51 9.44 3.49 11.77
N GLY A 52 9.66 3.32 13.07
CA GLY A 52 10.99 3.31 13.62
C GLY A 52 11.67 1.99 13.30
N VAL A 53 12.99 2.02 13.24
CA VAL A 53 13.80 0.82 13.10
C VAL A 53 13.58 -0.05 14.34
N LEU A 54 13.31 -1.33 14.15
CA LEU A 54 13.08 -2.31 15.22
C LEU A 54 11.89 -2.01 16.13
N GLY A 55 10.90 -1.30 15.59
CA GLY A 55 9.71 -0.95 16.37
C GLY A 55 9.93 0.12 17.43
N ILE A 56 11.13 0.65 17.54
CA ILE A 56 11.45 1.74 18.47
C ILE A 56 11.18 3.06 17.73
N GLY A 57 10.43 3.94 18.37
CA GLY A 57 10.10 5.23 17.79
C GLY A 57 8.98 5.18 16.77
N LYS A 58 8.18 4.13 16.76
CA LYS A 58 6.99 4.05 15.92
C LYS A 58 6.02 5.15 16.36
N GLN A 59 5.80 6.11 15.50
CA GLN A 59 4.89 7.22 15.78
C GLN A 59 3.60 7.04 14.99
N GLU A 60 2.51 7.05 15.70
CA GLU A 60 1.18 7.04 15.12
C GLU A 60 0.72 8.49 15.00
N SER A 61 0.58 8.96 13.79
CA SER A 61 0.22 10.35 13.53
C SER A 61 -0.58 10.45 12.25
N LEU A 62 -1.61 11.31 12.28
CA LEU A 62 -2.37 11.60 11.07
C LEU A 62 -1.57 12.38 10.03
N SER A 63 -0.44 12.97 10.43
CA SER A 63 0.45 13.65 9.49
C SER A 63 1.50 12.73 8.87
N ALA A 64 1.69 11.54 9.44
CA ALA A 64 2.61 10.57 8.86
C ALA A 64 2.00 9.90 7.63
N ARG A 65 2.86 9.47 6.72
CA ARG A 65 2.40 8.72 5.55
C ARG A 65 2.08 7.29 5.94
N PRO A 66 0.99 6.72 5.40
CA PRO A 66 0.72 5.30 5.58
C PRO A 66 1.83 4.42 5.05
N SER A 67 2.02 3.28 5.70
CA SER A 67 2.95 2.25 5.25
C SER A 67 2.28 1.44 4.14
N VAL A 68 2.95 1.30 3.01
CA VAL A 68 2.42 0.57 1.86
C VAL A 68 3.44 -0.46 1.39
N LYS A 69 2.96 -1.67 1.14
CA LYS A 69 3.73 -2.71 0.49
C LYS A 69 3.02 -3.12 -0.79
N VAL A 70 3.80 -3.35 -1.83
CA VAL A 70 3.30 -3.70 -3.16
C VAL A 70 3.91 -5.02 -3.59
N GLU A 71 3.07 -5.89 -4.11
CA GLU A 71 3.52 -7.07 -4.85
C GLU A 71 3.09 -6.89 -6.31
N LEU A 72 4.07 -6.85 -7.20
CA LEU A 72 3.85 -6.65 -8.62
C LEU A 72 4.18 -7.92 -9.38
N THR A 73 3.21 -8.41 -10.14
CA THR A 73 3.40 -9.56 -11.04
C THR A 73 2.94 -9.14 -12.43
N GLY A 74 3.90 -8.93 -13.33
CA GLY A 74 3.60 -8.37 -14.64
C GLY A 74 3.06 -6.95 -14.50
N ARG A 75 1.82 -6.75 -14.90
CA ARG A 75 1.11 -5.46 -14.77
C ARG A 75 0.01 -5.48 -13.73
N ILE A 76 0.00 -6.50 -12.88
CA ILE A 76 -1.00 -6.64 -11.84
C ILE A 76 -0.33 -6.48 -10.48
N ALA A 77 -0.87 -5.61 -9.66
CA ALA A 77 -0.33 -5.33 -8.33
C ALA A 77 -1.35 -5.57 -7.24
N THR A 78 -0.84 -6.01 -6.10
CA THR A 78 -1.59 -6.09 -4.84
C THR A 78 -0.97 -5.10 -3.88
N LEU A 79 -1.80 -4.28 -3.25
CA LEU A 79 -1.36 -3.31 -2.25
C LEU A 79 -1.77 -3.78 -0.86
N ALA A 80 -0.87 -3.63 0.10
CA ALA A 80 -1.16 -3.85 1.50
C ALA A 80 -0.76 -2.59 2.27
N LEU A 81 -1.72 -1.99 2.97
CA LEU A 81 -1.51 -0.74 3.68
C LEU A 81 -1.80 -0.89 5.16
N GLU A 82 -1.03 -0.17 5.96
CA GLU A 82 -1.37 0.07 7.36
C GLU A 82 -1.60 1.57 7.53
N VAL A 83 -2.78 1.92 8.02
CA VAL A 83 -3.22 3.32 8.16
C VAL A 83 -3.75 3.59 9.56
N GLY A 84 -3.72 4.85 9.95
CA GLY A 84 -4.48 5.34 11.08
C GLY A 84 -5.74 6.03 10.59
N VAL A 85 -6.78 6.03 11.38
CA VAL A 85 -8.06 6.66 11.03
C VAL A 85 -8.48 7.61 12.14
N ARG A 86 -8.96 8.79 11.78
CA ARG A 86 -9.50 9.74 12.73
C ARG A 86 -10.82 9.21 13.29
N TYR A 87 -10.97 9.32 14.58
CA TYR A 87 -12.18 8.90 15.29
C TYR A 87 -12.89 10.13 15.88
N PRO A 88 -14.22 10.23 15.87
CA PRO A 88 -15.18 9.30 15.30
C PRO A 88 -15.49 9.60 13.84
N VAL A 89 -15.39 8.59 13.00
CA VAL A 89 -15.82 8.61 11.60
C VAL A 89 -16.30 7.21 11.24
N PRO A 90 -17.12 7.04 10.21
CA PRO A 90 -17.51 5.69 9.78
C PRO A 90 -16.33 5.00 9.11
N ILE A 91 -15.62 4.18 9.88
CA ILE A 91 -14.36 3.54 9.47
C ILE A 91 -14.52 2.74 8.18
N ARG A 92 -15.61 2.00 8.09
CA ARG A 92 -15.89 1.19 6.91
C ARG A 92 -15.96 2.04 5.64
N GLN A 93 -16.65 3.16 5.71
CA GLN A 93 -16.78 4.08 4.59
C GLN A 93 -15.44 4.70 4.22
N VAL A 94 -14.69 5.13 5.22
CA VAL A 94 -13.37 5.72 5.01
C VAL A 94 -12.41 4.74 4.33
N THR A 95 -12.39 3.50 4.78
CA THR A 95 -11.51 2.48 4.19
C THR A 95 -11.98 2.08 2.79
N GLU A 96 -13.27 2.02 2.54
CA GLU A 96 -13.81 1.75 1.21
C GLU A 96 -13.47 2.85 0.22
N ASP A 97 -13.62 4.10 0.63
CA ASP A 97 -13.25 5.26 -0.19
C ASP A 97 -11.76 5.26 -0.50
N LEU A 98 -10.94 4.92 0.49
CA LEU A 98 -9.50 4.81 0.30
C LEU A 98 -9.15 3.73 -0.71
N ARG A 99 -9.78 2.57 -0.60
CA ARG A 99 -9.56 1.45 -1.52
C ARG A 99 -9.89 1.83 -2.95
N GLU A 100 -11.03 2.44 -3.14
CA GLU A 100 -11.49 2.92 -4.44
C GLU A 100 -10.53 3.95 -5.04
N THR A 101 -10.15 4.93 -4.24
CA THR A 101 -9.23 5.98 -4.64
C THR A 101 -7.88 5.42 -5.05
N LEU A 102 -7.35 4.49 -4.26
CA LEU A 102 -6.06 3.85 -4.57
C LEU A 102 -6.14 3.06 -5.88
N ARG A 103 -7.17 2.26 -6.05
CA ARG A 103 -7.34 1.51 -7.30
C ARG A 103 -7.30 2.42 -8.52
N ARG A 104 -8.09 3.47 -8.48
CA ARG A 104 -8.21 4.39 -9.61
C ARG A 104 -6.94 5.20 -9.82
N ARG A 105 -6.49 5.90 -8.79
CA ARG A 105 -5.39 6.86 -8.93
C ARG A 105 -4.04 6.20 -9.14
N VAL A 106 -3.77 5.08 -8.47
CA VAL A 106 -2.51 4.36 -8.69
C VAL A 106 -2.49 3.75 -10.09
N SER A 107 -3.59 3.18 -10.54
CA SER A 107 -3.68 2.66 -11.91
C SER A 107 -3.48 3.76 -12.96
N GLU A 108 -4.07 4.91 -12.76
CA GLU A 108 -3.92 6.05 -13.68
C GLU A 108 -2.48 6.56 -13.71
N ALA A 109 -1.83 6.62 -12.55
CA ALA A 109 -0.48 7.16 -12.44
C ALA A 109 0.60 6.20 -12.97
N THR A 110 0.39 4.90 -12.85
CA THR A 110 1.42 3.90 -13.12
C THR A 110 1.13 3.00 -14.32
N GLY A 111 -0.11 2.94 -14.77
CA GLY A 111 -0.52 1.99 -15.81
C GLY A 111 -0.63 0.56 -15.33
N VAL A 112 -0.49 0.33 -14.03
CA VAL A 112 -0.58 -1.00 -13.42
C VAL A 112 -2.02 -1.25 -12.98
N GLN A 113 -2.50 -2.46 -13.19
CA GLN A 113 -3.82 -2.86 -12.72
C GLN A 113 -3.74 -3.24 -11.24
N ILE A 114 -4.53 -2.59 -10.41
CA ILE A 114 -4.60 -2.91 -8.99
C ILE A 114 -5.68 -3.97 -8.79
N ARG A 115 -5.23 -5.17 -8.47
CA ARG A 115 -6.12 -6.31 -8.27
C ARG A 115 -6.77 -6.31 -6.89
N GLN A 116 -6.00 -5.98 -5.87
CA GLN A 116 -6.43 -6.09 -4.49
C GLN A 116 -5.78 -5.01 -3.65
N VAL A 117 -6.54 -4.44 -2.73
CA VAL A 117 -6.05 -3.48 -1.76
C VAL A 117 -6.46 -3.95 -0.38
N ASP A 118 -5.49 -4.38 0.41
CA ASP A 118 -5.70 -4.79 1.80
C ASP A 118 -5.37 -3.61 2.71
N ILE A 119 -6.33 -3.19 3.50
CA ILE A 119 -6.17 -2.05 4.40
C ILE A 119 -6.29 -2.55 5.84
N ARG A 120 -5.24 -2.31 6.61
CA ARG A 120 -5.23 -2.59 8.03
C ARG A 120 -5.28 -1.26 8.78
N VAL A 121 -6.25 -1.13 9.65
CA VAL A 121 -6.35 0.04 10.52
C VAL A 121 -5.55 -0.27 11.78
N GLY A 122 -4.38 0.35 11.88
CA GLY A 122 -3.45 0.11 12.98
C GLY A 122 -3.80 0.89 14.25
N TYR A 123 -4.47 2.04 14.12
CA TYR A 123 -4.87 2.83 15.25
C TYR A 123 -6.02 3.78 14.90
N LEU A 124 -6.68 4.28 15.93
CA LEU A 124 -7.71 5.31 15.81
C LEU A 124 -7.22 6.55 16.56
N GLN A 125 -7.24 7.69 15.89
CA GLN A 125 -6.83 8.95 16.48
C GLN A 125 -8.05 9.69 17.01
N PRO A 126 -8.19 9.85 18.35
CA PRO A 126 -9.34 10.54 18.92
C PRO A 126 -9.36 12.01 18.53
N ARG A 127 -10.53 12.50 18.17
CA ARG A 127 -10.73 13.89 17.85
C ARG A 127 -10.82 14.79 19.09
N THR A 128 -11.09 14.17 20.23
CA THR A 128 -11.37 14.86 21.49
C THR A 128 -10.14 15.43 22.19
N GLU A 129 -8.94 15.01 21.84
CA GLU A 129 -7.74 15.51 22.48
C GLU A 129 -7.51 17.00 22.26
N GLN A 130 -7.82 17.51 21.08
CA GLN A 130 -7.69 18.92 20.78
C GLN A 130 -8.73 19.77 21.53
N GLY A 131 -9.95 19.24 21.68
CA GLY A 131 -10.99 19.92 22.43
C GLY A 131 -10.67 20.06 23.92
N ARG A 132 -10.01 19.07 24.51
CA ARG A 132 -9.57 19.16 25.91
C ARG A 132 -8.50 20.20 26.14
N ARG A 133 -7.58 20.35 25.19
CA ARG A 133 -6.51 21.33 25.31
C ARG A 133 -7.01 22.75 25.17
N GLU A 134 -8.04 22.95 24.37
CA GLU A 134 -8.64 24.25 24.18
C GLU A 134 -9.47 24.69 25.37
N LEU A 135 -10.01 23.76 26.12
CA LEU A 135 -10.81 24.04 27.32
C LEU A 135 -9.98 24.31 28.57
N LEU A 136 -8.72 24.03 28.52
CA LEU A 136 -7.79 24.31 29.60
C LEU A 136 -6.98 25.57 29.34
#